data_e2ccf0a99a274157fcccd23f9a78dffd
#
_entry.id   e2ccf0a99a274157fcccd23f9a78dffd
#
_cell.length_a   1.000
_cell.length_b   1.000
_cell.length_c   1.000
_cell.angle_alpha   90.00
_cell.angle_beta   90.00
_cell.angle_gamma   90.00
#
_symmetry.space_group_name_H-M   'P 1'
#
loop_
_entity.id
_entity.type
_entity.pdbx_description
1 polymer ?
#
loop_
_entity_poly.entity_id
_entity_poly.type
_entity_poly.pdbx_seq_one_letter_code
_entity_poly.pdbx_strand_id
1 'polypeptide(L)'
;MDQNPLYEVVGDVSDVPTGLHLVAGLTGFTDSGSAVGQITELLRGLPVVRDLVVFDNDALLDYRARRPVMFFDEDHLSSYEPARLVLSLVEDELHRPFLLLTGYEPDFRWEAFTRAVMELIERFGVADTTWINAIPMPTPHTRPIGVTVSGNRPELVEAFSIWRPRTQVPGNALHLLEYRLQEAGHPTAGFVLLVPHYLADTEYPLAAVAALESISAATGLIFPTDELREEGRDFTQKVEEQVAGNTELERLVRTLEERHDSYMEENPLPSPLVDQDGELPSADTIAAELERFLASRRDEPRP
;
A
#
# COMPACT_ATOMS: atom_id res chain seq x y z
N MET A 1 3.30 26.73 -20.63
CA MET A 1 2.99 25.76 -19.55
C MET A 1 3.76 26.24 -18.34
N ASP A 2 3.06 26.72 -17.33
CA ASP A 2 3.72 27.06 -16.06
C ASP A 2 4.31 25.76 -15.48
N GLN A 3 5.64 25.72 -15.37
CA GLN A 3 6.34 24.61 -14.72
C GLN A 3 6.04 24.69 -13.22
N ASN A 4 5.47 23.64 -12.65
CA ASN A 4 5.30 23.57 -11.20
C ASN A 4 6.70 23.54 -10.58
N PRO A 5 7.03 24.45 -9.63
CA PRO A 5 8.39 24.53 -9.07
C PRO A 5 8.76 23.36 -8.15
N LEU A 6 7.84 22.40 -7.92
CA LEU A 6 8.07 21.27 -7.03
C LEU A 6 8.45 19.98 -7.75
N TYR A 7 8.34 19.91 -9.06
CA TYR A 7 8.69 18.73 -9.80
C TYR A 7 9.15 19.04 -11.23
N GLU A 8 9.89 18.12 -11.80
CA GLU A 8 10.29 18.09 -13.21
C GLU A 8 9.64 16.87 -13.89
N VAL A 9 9.18 17.08 -15.13
CA VAL A 9 8.75 16.00 -16.03
C VAL A 9 9.98 15.47 -16.74
N VAL A 10 10.35 14.21 -16.48
CA VAL A 10 11.63 13.63 -16.93
C VAL A 10 11.49 12.66 -18.11
N GLY A 11 10.28 12.23 -18.44
CA GLY A 11 10.01 11.29 -19.52
C GLY A 11 9.07 11.83 -20.59
N ASP A 12 8.90 11.06 -21.67
CA ASP A 12 7.79 11.32 -22.60
C ASP A 12 6.49 10.90 -21.89
N VAL A 13 5.58 11.85 -21.74
CA VAL A 13 4.29 11.67 -21.08
C VAL A 13 3.12 11.67 -22.07
N SER A 14 3.41 11.77 -23.37
CA SER A 14 2.39 11.90 -24.42
C SER A 14 1.64 10.58 -24.68
N ASP A 15 2.25 9.45 -24.33
CA ASP A 15 1.73 8.09 -24.49
C ASP A 15 1.17 7.48 -23.19
N VAL A 16 1.13 8.25 -22.09
CA VAL A 16 0.54 7.76 -20.83
C VAL A 16 -0.98 7.64 -20.99
N PRO A 17 -1.55 6.43 -20.83
CA PRO A 17 -3.00 6.26 -20.93
C PRO A 17 -3.74 7.05 -19.84
N THR A 18 -4.96 7.43 -20.09
CA THR A 18 -5.88 7.96 -19.08
C THR A 18 -6.67 6.85 -18.41
N GLY A 19 -7.24 7.12 -17.23
CA GLY A 19 -8.06 6.14 -16.52
C GLY A 19 -7.22 5.12 -15.73
N LEU A 20 -5.93 5.38 -15.52
CA LEU A 20 -5.06 4.54 -14.73
C LEU A 20 -5.34 4.68 -13.22
N HIS A 21 -5.04 3.63 -12.46
CA HIS A 21 -4.95 3.68 -11.01
C HIS A 21 -3.66 4.39 -10.59
N LEU A 22 -3.72 5.19 -9.53
CA LEU A 22 -2.54 5.69 -8.82
C LEU A 22 -2.35 4.90 -7.54
N VAL A 23 -1.22 4.22 -7.43
CA VAL A 23 -0.76 3.58 -6.19
C VAL A 23 0.28 4.48 -5.54
N ALA A 24 0.14 4.77 -4.25
CA ALA A 24 1.08 5.62 -3.53
C ALA A 24 1.58 4.95 -2.24
N GLY A 25 2.88 5.00 -2.02
CA GLY A 25 3.54 4.56 -0.79
C GLY A 25 4.75 5.44 -0.50
N LEU A 26 4.76 6.12 0.65
CA LEU A 26 5.84 7.00 1.06
C LEU A 26 6.44 6.52 2.37
N THR A 27 7.78 6.49 2.45
CA THR A 27 8.51 6.13 3.65
C THR A 27 8.89 7.38 4.45
N GLY A 28 8.75 7.35 5.78
CA GLY A 28 9.13 8.53 6.59
C GLY A 28 8.63 8.48 8.01
N PHE A 29 7.34 8.59 8.24
CA PHE A 29 6.77 8.69 9.58
C PHE A 29 6.74 7.34 10.30
N THR A 30 6.03 6.38 9.73
CA THR A 30 6.01 4.98 10.19
C THR A 30 5.98 4.07 8.98
N ASP A 31 6.73 2.98 9.03
CA ASP A 31 6.69 1.90 8.07
C ASP A 31 6.93 0.59 8.82
N SER A 32 5.95 0.21 9.65
CA SER A 32 6.06 -0.99 10.48
C SER A 32 6.20 -2.24 9.63
N GLY A 33 7.19 -3.06 9.98
CA GLY A 33 7.53 -4.23 9.20
C GLY A 33 8.20 -3.92 7.86
N SER A 34 8.64 -2.66 7.64
CA SER A 34 9.16 -2.16 6.37
C SER A 34 8.22 -2.46 5.18
N ALA A 35 6.90 -2.45 5.43
CA ALA A 35 5.91 -2.87 4.44
C ALA A 35 5.95 -2.01 3.18
N VAL A 36 5.97 -0.66 3.34
CA VAL A 36 6.04 0.30 2.21
C VAL A 36 7.39 0.21 1.51
N GLY A 37 8.48 0.04 2.26
CA GLY A 37 9.82 -0.16 1.70
C GLY A 37 9.89 -1.37 0.80
N GLN A 38 9.46 -2.54 1.27
CA GLN A 38 9.46 -3.81 0.54
C GLN A 38 8.58 -3.75 -0.73
N ILE A 39 7.35 -3.23 -0.64
CA ILE A 39 6.50 -3.08 -1.85
C ILE A 39 7.09 -2.08 -2.84
N THR A 40 7.73 -1.02 -2.37
CA THR A 40 8.39 -0.04 -3.24
C THR A 40 9.54 -0.69 -4.00
N GLU A 41 10.37 -1.48 -3.33
CA GLU A 41 11.47 -2.22 -3.94
C GLU A 41 10.95 -3.21 -4.98
N LEU A 42 9.95 -4.02 -4.62
CA LEU A 42 9.32 -4.97 -5.55
C LEU A 42 8.73 -4.26 -6.78
N LEU A 43 7.91 -3.24 -6.58
CA LEU A 43 7.23 -2.55 -7.68
C LEU A 43 8.20 -1.79 -8.58
N ARG A 44 9.27 -1.26 -8.04
CA ARG A 44 10.34 -0.63 -8.84
C ARG A 44 11.27 -1.64 -9.51
N GLY A 45 11.27 -2.88 -9.06
CA GLY A 45 11.97 -4.01 -9.68
C GLY A 45 11.21 -4.68 -10.83
N LEU A 46 9.95 -4.30 -11.09
CA LEU A 46 9.16 -4.86 -12.19
C LEU A 46 9.80 -4.55 -13.55
N PRO A 47 9.58 -5.41 -14.58
CA PRO A 47 10.26 -5.30 -15.87
C PRO A 47 10.01 -3.97 -16.62
N VAL A 48 8.83 -3.38 -16.43
CA VAL A 48 8.48 -2.11 -17.08
C VAL A 48 8.24 -1.05 -16.00
N VAL A 49 9.23 -0.19 -15.82
CA VAL A 49 9.17 0.98 -14.93
C VAL A 49 9.76 2.17 -15.65
N ARG A 50 8.98 3.25 -15.79
CA ARG A 50 9.40 4.50 -16.42
C ARG A 50 9.06 5.68 -15.52
N ASP A 51 10.08 6.41 -15.09
CA ASP A 51 9.88 7.64 -14.32
C ASP A 51 9.30 8.73 -15.23
N LEU A 52 8.21 9.33 -14.81
CA LEU A 52 7.50 10.40 -15.51
C LEU A 52 7.80 11.77 -14.88
N VAL A 53 7.86 11.79 -13.55
CA VAL A 53 8.01 13.00 -12.75
C VAL A 53 8.95 12.75 -11.59
N VAL A 54 9.89 13.65 -11.38
CA VAL A 54 10.79 13.67 -10.22
C VAL A 54 10.52 14.94 -9.41
N PHE A 55 10.28 14.77 -8.12
CA PHE A 55 10.06 15.90 -7.22
C PHE A 55 11.39 16.52 -6.77
N ASP A 56 11.35 17.82 -6.48
CA ASP A 56 12.50 18.61 -6.07
C ASP A 56 12.85 18.36 -4.60
N ASN A 57 13.97 17.67 -4.36
CA ASN A 57 14.47 17.38 -3.03
C ASN A 57 14.81 18.65 -2.24
N ASP A 58 15.35 19.70 -2.87
CA ASP A 58 15.75 20.93 -2.19
C ASP A 58 14.53 21.68 -1.62
N ALA A 59 13.36 21.47 -2.23
CA ALA A 59 12.10 22.04 -1.76
C ALA A 59 11.39 21.19 -0.70
N LEU A 60 11.60 19.86 -0.70
CA LEU A 60 10.77 18.91 0.04
C LEU A 60 11.50 18.12 1.14
N LEU A 61 12.84 17.97 1.07
CA LEU A 61 13.62 17.11 1.96
C LEU A 61 14.43 17.92 2.98
N ASP A 62 14.39 17.51 4.24
CA ASP A 62 15.34 17.98 5.24
C ASP A 62 16.62 17.12 5.22
N TYR A 63 17.63 17.56 4.49
CA TYR A 63 18.93 16.90 4.43
C TYR A 63 19.62 16.74 5.79
N ARG A 64 19.23 17.47 6.81
CA ARG A 64 19.79 17.36 8.16
C ARG A 64 19.18 16.18 8.92
N ALA A 65 17.90 15.90 8.68
CA ALA A 65 17.20 14.74 9.23
C ALA A 65 17.51 13.47 8.44
N ARG A 66 17.61 13.59 7.10
CA ARG A 66 17.83 12.47 6.16
C ARG A 66 19.06 12.73 5.31
N ARG A 67 20.23 12.46 5.87
CA ARG A 67 21.48 12.67 5.15
C ARG A 67 21.63 11.65 4.03
N PRO A 68 21.99 12.10 2.81
CA PRO A 68 22.28 11.18 1.71
C PRO A 68 23.52 10.36 2.03
N VAL A 69 23.56 9.14 1.49
CA VAL A 69 24.75 8.28 1.56
C VAL A 69 25.72 8.74 0.48
N MET A 70 26.97 8.87 0.86
CA MET A 70 28.09 9.17 -0.04
C MET A 70 29.21 8.16 0.21
N PHE A 71 29.85 7.72 -0.85
CA PHE A 71 30.99 6.82 -0.74
C PHE A 71 32.29 7.64 -0.76
N PHE A 72 33.10 7.45 0.27
CA PHE A 72 34.44 8.04 0.35
C PHE A 72 35.47 6.99 -0.06
N ASP A 73 36.14 7.24 -1.18
CA ASP A 73 37.14 6.36 -1.77
C ASP A 73 38.52 6.98 -1.55
N GLU A 74 39.29 6.39 -0.65
CA GLU A 74 40.65 6.79 -0.23
C GLU A 74 40.77 8.29 0.11
N ASP A 75 40.66 9.20 -0.88
CA ASP A 75 40.93 10.63 -0.75
C ASP A 75 39.84 11.55 -1.34
N HIS A 76 38.76 10.95 -1.89
CA HIS A 76 37.66 11.70 -2.53
C HIS A 76 36.31 11.03 -2.37
N LEU A 77 35.23 11.81 -2.63
CA LEU A 77 33.87 11.29 -2.68
C LEU A 77 33.56 10.82 -4.11
N SER A 78 33.35 9.50 -4.28
CA SER A 78 33.22 8.86 -5.60
C SER A 78 31.76 8.60 -5.99
N SER A 79 30.81 8.58 -5.05
CA SER A 79 29.38 8.48 -5.36
C SER A 79 28.51 9.34 -4.45
N TYR A 80 27.35 9.70 -4.98
CA TYR A 80 26.29 10.42 -4.29
C TYR A 80 24.94 9.86 -4.73
N GLU A 81 24.18 9.32 -3.80
CA GLU A 81 22.87 8.76 -4.07
C GLU A 81 21.81 9.64 -3.37
N PRO A 82 21.19 10.57 -4.10
CA PRO A 82 20.11 11.39 -3.54
C PRO A 82 18.86 10.56 -3.28
N ALA A 83 18.15 10.88 -2.22
CA ALA A 83 16.79 10.38 -2.04
C ALA A 83 15.93 10.75 -3.27
N ARG A 84 14.94 9.93 -3.56
CA ARG A 84 14.06 10.15 -4.73
C ARG A 84 12.60 10.08 -4.29
N LEU A 85 11.82 11.03 -4.78
CA LEU A 85 10.36 11.03 -4.72
C LEU A 85 9.88 11.15 -6.16
N VAL A 86 9.23 10.11 -6.66
CA VAL A 86 8.98 9.95 -8.10
C VAL A 86 7.56 9.47 -8.37
N LEU A 87 6.99 9.91 -9.49
CA LEU A 87 5.82 9.33 -10.12
C LEU A 87 6.28 8.56 -11.35
N SER A 88 5.99 7.27 -11.39
CA SER A 88 6.40 6.37 -12.47
C SER A 88 5.18 5.73 -13.13
N LEU A 89 5.30 5.39 -14.41
CA LEU A 89 4.42 4.45 -15.10
C LEU A 89 5.01 3.06 -14.92
N VAL A 90 4.19 2.12 -14.47
CA VAL A 90 4.59 0.75 -14.17
C VAL A 90 3.56 -0.21 -14.78
N GLU A 91 3.98 -1.42 -15.13
CA GLU A 91 3.07 -2.49 -15.55
C GLU A 91 3.03 -3.62 -14.53
N ASP A 92 1.83 -4.14 -14.28
CA ASP A 92 1.63 -5.33 -13.43
C ASP A 92 1.99 -6.64 -14.17
N GLU A 93 1.81 -7.81 -13.54
CA GLU A 93 2.10 -9.12 -14.15
C GLU A 93 1.28 -9.42 -15.42
N LEU A 94 0.15 -8.77 -15.60
CA LEU A 94 -0.68 -8.90 -16.80
C LEU A 94 -0.45 -7.78 -17.82
N HIS A 95 0.67 -7.04 -17.70
CA HIS A 95 1.02 -5.89 -18.54
C HIS A 95 -0.02 -4.77 -18.53
N ARG A 96 -0.77 -4.61 -17.41
CA ARG A 96 -1.69 -3.52 -17.24
C ARG A 96 -0.96 -2.33 -16.63
N PRO A 97 -1.00 -1.16 -17.28
CA PRO A 97 -0.30 0.02 -16.79
C PRO A 97 -1.02 0.62 -15.58
N PHE A 98 -0.24 1.16 -14.64
CA PHE A 98 -0.69 1.98 -13.54
C PHE A 98 0.35 3.04 -13.17
N LEU A 99 -0.04 4.04 -12.41
CA LEU A 99 0.87 5.07 -11.90
C LEU A 99 1.32 4.72 -10.48
N LEU A 100 2.60 4.91 -10.20
CA LEU A 100 3.22 4.60 -8.92
C LEU A 100 3.92 5.85 -8.36
N LEU A 101 3.45 6.35 -7.22
CA LEU A 101 4.09 7.43 -6.47
C LEU A 101 4.85 6.83 -5.28
N THR A 102 6.18 6.88 -5.34
CA THR A 102 7.04 6.30 -4.30
C THR A 102 8.21 7.21 -3.95
N GLY A 103 8.73 6.99 -2.75
CA GLY A 103 9.90 7.67 -2.24
C GLY A 103 9.73 8.04 -0.77
N TYR A 104 10.41 9.12 -0.37
CA TYR A 104 10.32 9.63 0.97
C TYR A 104 9.06 10.49 1.18
N GLU A 105 8.51 10.47 2.38
CA GLU A 105 7.51 11.47 2.78
C GLU A 105 8.17 12.87 2.83
N PRO A 106 7.58 13.90 2.18
CA PRO A 106 8.09 15.26 2.26
C PRO A 106 8.21 15.76 3.71
N ASP A 107 9.36 16.34 4.06
CA ASP A 107 9.55 16.99 5.36
C ASP A 107 8.89 18.39 5.42
N PHE A 108 8.73 19.02 4.24
CA PHE A 108 8.23 20.38 4.09
C PHE A 108 7.15 20.49 3.02
N ARG A 109 6.41 21.60 3.06
CA ARG A 109 5.51 22.06 2.01
C ARG A 109 4.40 21.06 1.64
N TRP A 110 3.84 20.35 2.58
CA TRP A 110 2.81 19.32 2.36
C TRP A 110 1.62 19.82 1.54
N GLU A 111 1.09 21.02 1.82
CA GLU A 111 -0.01 21.60 1.02
C GLU A 111 0.38 21.86 -0.44
N ALA A 112 1.64 22.26 -0.69
CA ALA A 112 2.11 22.48 -2.04
C ALA A 112 2.39 21.14 -2.76
N PHE A 113 2.94 20.15 -2.06
CA PHE A 113 3.11 18.78 -2.56
C PHE A 113 1.77 18.14 -2.92
N THR A 114 0.79 18.22 -2.03
CA THR A 114 -0.55 17.70 -2.26
C THR A 114 -1.19 18.32 -3.50
N ARG A 115 -1.12 19.66 -3.66
CA ARG A 115 -1.62 20.32 -4.89
C ARG A 115 -0.89 19.85 -6.14
N ALA A 116 0.44 19.67 -6.07
CA ALA A 116 1.22 19.16 -7.19
C ALA A 116 0.81 17.74 -7.59
N VAL A 117 0.54 16.86 -6.63
CA VAL A 117 0.04 15.51 -6.91
C VAL A 117 -1.38 15.56 -7.50
N MET A 118 -2.26 16.43 -6.98
CA MET A 118 -3.61 16.61 -7.54
C MET A 118 -3.57 17.13 -8.98
N GLU A 119 -2.68 18.06 -9.30
CA GLU A 119 -2.44 18.54 -10.69
C GLU A 119 -1.98 17.39 -11.60
N LEU A 120 -1.14 16.49 -11.11
CA LEU A 120 -0.70 15.30 -11.87
C LEU A 120 -1.85 14.29 -12.05
N ILE A 121 -2.67 14.06 -11.02
CA ILE A 121 -3.88 13.24 -11.10
C ILE A 121 -4.82 13.76 -12.19
N GLU A 122 -5.08 15.06 -12.22
CA GLU A 122 -5.90 15.69 -13.25
C GLU A 122 -5.24 15.60 -14.63
N ARG A 123 -3.95 15.91 -14.73
CA ARG A 123 -3.18 15.89 -15.97
C ARG A 123 -3.16 14.52 -16.64
N PHE A 124 -3.00 13.44 -15.88
CA PHE A 124 -2.98 12.08 -16.40
C PHE A 124 -4.37 11.41 -16.42
N GLY A 125 -5.41 12.10 -15.96
CA GLY A 125 -6.78 11.56 -15.93
C GLY A 125 -6.86 10.29 -15.10
N VAL A 126 -6.28 10.30 -13.88
CA VAL A 126 -6.26 9.16 -12.95
C VAL A 126 -7.68 8.80 -12.53
N ALA A 127 -8.02 7.51 -12.57
CA ALA A 127 -9.36 7.02 -12.22
C ALA A 127 -9.61 7.02 -10.71
N ASP A 128 -8.66 6.53 -9.95
CA ASP A 128 -8.69 6.46 -8.49
C ASP A 128 -7.28 6.46 -7.90
N THR A 129 -7.21 6.73 -6.60
CA THR A 129 -5.95 6.73 -5.84
C THR A 129 -6.04 5.75 -4.69
N THR A 130 -5.09 4.83 -4.60
CA THR A 130 -4.91 3.90 -3.49
C THR A 130 -3.57 4.17 -2.83
N TRP A 131 -3.53 4.38 -1.51
CA TRP A 131 -2.27 4.56 -0.80
C TRP A 131 -2.14 3.58 0.36
N ILE A 132 -0.88 3.25 0.70
CA ILE A 132 -0.52 2.26 1.71
C ILE A 132 0.33 2.91 2.79
N ASN A 133 0.07 2.51 4.03
CA ASN A 133 0.91 2.77 5.20
C ASN A 133 0.87 1.57 6.15
N ALA A 134 1.82 1.49 7.08
CA ALA A 134 1.88 0.45 8.09
C ALA A 134 2.19 1.05 9.46
N ILE A 135 1.43 0.65 10.48
CA ILE A 135 1.58 1.13 11.85
C ILE A 135 1.74 -0.03 12.85
N PRO A 136 2.47 0.18 13.96
CA PRO A 136 2.58 -0.84 15.00
C PRO A 136 1.27 -0.95 15.78
N MET A 137 0.77 -2.18 15.95
CA MET A 137 -0.44 -2.44 16.70
C MET A 137 -0.26 -3.63 17.66
N PRO A 138 -1.01 -3.70 18.77
CA PRO A 138 -0.98 -4.82 19.69
C PRO A 138 -1.75 -6.03 19.11
N THR A 139 -1.28 -6.56 17.99
CA THR A 139 -1.80 -7.72 17.27
C THR A 139 -0.80 -8.88 17.31
N PRO A 140 -1.22 -10.14 17.28
CA PRO A 140 -0.30 -11.27 17.23
C PRO A 140 0.14 -11.58 15.80
N HIS A 141 1.35 -12.10 15.62
CA HIS A 141 1.86 -12.56 14.32
C HIS A 141 1.21 -13.88 13.85
N THR A 142 0.54 -14.58 14.75
CA THR A 142 -0.17 -15.85 14.51
C THR A 142 -1.56 -15.66 13.89
N ARG A 143 -1.95 -14.43 13.62
CA ARG A 143 -3.21 -14.07 12.95
C ARG A 143 -2.91 -13.27 11.69
N PRO A 144 -3.81 -13.26 10.68
CA PRO A 144 -3.65 -12.42 9.49
C PRO A 144 -3.43 -10.96 9.85
N ILE A 145 -2.59 -10.27 9.08
CA ILE A 145 -2.40 -8.84 9.23
C ILE A 145 -3.70 -8.13 8.86
N GLY A 146 -4.27 -7.45 9.84
CA GLY A 146 -5.47 -6.66 9.61
C GLY A 146 -5.16 -5.32 8.96
N VAL A 147 -6.18 -4.71 8.38
CA VAL A 147 -6.09 -3.37 7.82
C VAL A 147 -7.20 -2.47 8.34
N THR A 148 -6.91 -1.18 8.42
CA THR A 148 -7.91 -0.12 8.55
C THR A 148 -7.97 0.61 7.23
N VAL A 149 -9.17 0.80 6.71
CA VAL A 149 -9.37 1.48 5.42
C VAL A 149 -10.04 2.82 5.64
N SER A 150 -9.54 3.86 4.99
CA SER A 150 -10.11 5.20 4.94
C SER A 150 -10.42 5.61 3.49
N GLY A 151 -11.09 6.74 3.31
CA GLY A 151 -11.39 7.26 1.98
C GLY A 151 -12.88 7.36 1.68
N ASN A 152 -13.21 7.58 0.39
CA ASN A 152 -14.57 7.73 -0.10
C ASN A 152 -15.04 6.55 -0.98
N ARG A 153 -14.44 5.38 -0.77
CA ARG A 153 -14.81 4.10 -1.40
C ARG A 153 -15.41 3.17 -0.34
N PRO A 154 -16.72 3.31 -0.03
CA PRO A 154 -17.37 2.60 1.07
C PRO A 154 -17.30 1.07 0.93
N GLU A 155 -17.32 0.54 -0.29
CA GLU A 155 -17.20 -0.89 -0.57
C GLU A 155 -15.88 -1.47 -0.03
N LEU A 156 -14.78 -0.73 -0.12
CA LEU A 156 -13.48 -1.16 0.42
C LEU A 156 -13.44 -1.02 1.95
N VAL A 157 -13.99 0.08 2.48
CA VAL A 157 -14.08 0.29 3.92
C VAL A 157 -14.89 -0.81 4.59
N GLU A 158 -16.02 -1.21 3.98
CA GLU A 158 -16.88 -2.26 4.52
C GLU A 158 -16.23 -3.64 4.44
N ALA A 159 -15.58 -3.97 3.33
CA ALA A 159 -15.00 -5.29 3.09
C ALA A 159 -13.72 -5.56 3.88
N PHE A 160 -12.88 -4.54 4.10
CA PHE A 160 -11.51 -4.77 4.58
C PHE A 160 -11.20 -4.13 5.93
N SER A 161 -11.94 -3.09 6.38
CA SER A 161 -11.58 -2.37 7.60
C SER A 161 -11.97 -3.15 8.85
N ILE A 162 -10.99 -3.82 9.48
CA ILE A 162 -11.23 -4.57 10.73
C ILE A 162 -11.34 -3.64 11.94
N TRP A 163 -10.82 -2.42 11.87
CA TRP A 163 -10.81 -1.47 12.96
C TRP A 163 -11.26 -0.08 12.47
N ARG A 164 -12.33 0.46 13.06
CA ARG A 164 -12.94 1.74 12.66
C ARG A 164 -13.01 2.69 13.87
N PRO A 165 -11.86 3.23 14.33
CA PRO A 165 -11.83 4.06 15.51
C PRO A 165 -12.39 5.46 15.27
N ARG A 166 -12.86 6.09 16.35
CA ARG A 166 -13.12 7.52 16.40
C ARG A 166 -12.06 8.18 17.29
N THR A 167 -10.93 8.51 16.72
CA THR A 167 -9.77 9.01 17.46
C THR A 167 -8.99 10.05 16.64
N GLN A 168 -8.09 10.75 17.30
CA GLN A 168 -7.11 11.59 16.64
C GLN A 168 -5.88 10.74 16.31
N VAL A 169 -5.39 10.88 15.10
CA VAL A 169 -4.16 10.21 14.63
C VAL A 169 -3.14 11.25 14.17
N PRO A 170 -1.85 10.98 14.29
CA PRO A 170 -0.84 11.80 13.64
C PRO A 170 -1.07 11.75 12.12
N GLY A 171 -1.14 12.94 11.49
CA GLY A 171 -1.26 13.03 10.04
C GLY A 171 0.09 12.79 9.36
N ASN A 172 0.04 12.26 8.14
CA ASN A 172 1.16 12.20 7.20
C ASN A 172 0.77 12.86 5.87
N ALA A 173 1.72 12.98 4.94
CA ALA A 173 1.48 13.64 3.66
C ALA A 173 0.41 12.94 2.81
N LEU A 174 0.28 11.60 2.89
CA LEU A 174 -0.75 10.84 2.19
C LEU A 174 -2.13 10.99 2.84
N HIS A 175 -2.22 11.15 4.17
CA HIS A 175 -3.47 11.53 4.84
C HIS A 175 -3.97 12.90 4.36
N LEU A 176 -3.07 13.88 4.20
CA LEU A 176 -3.45 15.19 3.67
C LEU A 176 -3.89 15.08 2.22
N LEU A 177 -3.19 14.29 1.40
CA LEU A 177 -3.58 14.03 0.01
C LEU A 177 -4.98 13.40 -0.05
N GLU A 178 -5.24 12.34 0.72
CA GLU A 178 -6.56 11.70 0.79
C GLU A 178 -7.65 12.70 1.17
N TYR A 179 -7.41 13.50 2.22
CA TYR A 179 -8.37 14.51 2.67
C TYR A 179 -8.74 15.49 1.55
N ARG A 180 -7.75 15.99 0.80
CA ARG A 180 -7.98 16.91 -0.32
C ARG A 180 -8.63 16.23 -1.54
N LEU A 181 -8.29 14.98 -1.82
CA LEU A 181 -8.93 14.19 -2.88
C LEU A 181 -10.41 13.93 -2.56
N GLN A 182 -10.75 13.64 -1.30
CA GLN A 182 -12.14 13.51 -0.86
C GLN A 182 -12.91 14.82 -1.03
N GLU A 183 -12.33 15.98 -0.64
CA GLU A 183 -12.93 17.30 -0.88
C GLU A 183 -13.19 17.57 -2.37
N ALA A 184 -12.30 17.08 -3.24
CA ALA A 184 -12.44 17.21 -4.70
C ALA A 184 -13.39 16.15 -5.32
N GLY A 185 -13.88 15.18 -4.55
CA GLY A 185 -14.72 14.09 -5.03
C GLY A 185 -13.98 13.04 -5.86
N HIS A 186 -12.64 13.00 -5.80
CA HIS A 186 -11.83 11.98 -6.47
C HIS A 186 -11.88 10.66 -5.68
N PRO A 187 -12.14 9.51 -6.35
CA PRO A 187 -12.15 8.21 -5.67
C PRO A 187 -10.80 7.90 -5.02
N THR A 188 -10.80 7.67 -3.69
CA THR A 188 -9.57 7.39 -2.97
C THR A 188 -9.79 6.40 -1.84
N ALA A 189 -8.80 5.55 -1.59
CA ALA A 189 -8.75 4.63 -0.47
C ALA A 189 -7.34 4.55 0.11
N GLY A 190 -7.23 4.67 1.43
CA GLY A 190 -6.00 4.45 2.18
C GLY A 190 -6.09 3.14 2.96
N PHE A 191 -5.09 2.29 2.82
CA PHE A 191 -4.96 1.05 3.58
C PHE A 191 -3.83 1.20 4.58
N VAL A 192 -4.17 1.16 5.86
CA VAL A 192 -3.19 1.19 6.95
C VAL A 192 -3.10 -0.21 7.55
N LEU A 193 -1.96 -0.88 7.35
CA LEU A 193 -1.70 -2.21 7.87
C LEU A 193 -1.41 -2.16 9.37
N LEU A 194 -1.98 -3.11 10.11
CA LEU A 194 -1.87 -3.25 11.56
C LEU A 194 -0.81 -4.30 11.89
N VAL A 195 0.44 -3.91 11.89
CA VAL A 195 1.59 -4.81 12.07
C VAL A 195 1.84 -5.08 13.55
N PRO A 196 2.15 -6.34 13.97
CA PRO A 196 2.53 -6.62 15.34
C PRO A 196 3.63 -5.69 15.84
N HIS A 197 3.39 -4.97 16.93
CA HIS A 197 4.29 -3.91 17.43
C HIS A 197 5.70 -4.43 17.75
N TYR A 198 5.84 -5.70 18.14
CA TYR A 198 7.14 -6.34 18.42
C TYR A 198 7.90 -6.78 17.16
N LEU A 199 7.29 -6.64 15.97
CA LEU A 199 7.93 -6.85 14.66
C LEU A 199 8.05 -5.53 13.86
N ALA A 200 7.66 -4.40 14.46
CA ALA A 200 7.56 -3.12 13.76
C ALA A 200 8.88 -2.64 13.15
N ASP A 201 9.99 -2.90 13.82
CA ASP A 201 11.34 -2.46 13.42
C ASP A 201 12.11 -3.54 12.63
N THR A 202 11.43 -4.58 12.15
CA THR A 202 12.02 -5.65 11.34
C THR A 202 11.38 -5.70 9.97
N GLU A 203 12.10 -6.14 8.97
CA GLU A 203 11.49 -6.49 7.68
C GLU A 203 10.56 -7.69 7.88
N TYR A 204 9.26 -7.45 7.68
CA TYR A 204 8.22 -8.46 7.83
C TYR A 204 7.52 -8.72 6.49
N PRO A 205 7.95 -9.74 5.71
CA PRO A 205 7.49 -9.93 4.33
C PRO A 205 5.98 -10.12 4.22
N LEU A 206 5.31 -10.73 5.23
CA LEU A 206 3.85 -10.85 5.21
C LEU A 206 3.13 -9.51 5.30
N ALA A 207 3.77 -8.46 5.84
CA ALA A 207 3.21 -7.11 5.81
C ALA A 207 3.21 -6.55 4.37
N ALA A 208 4.29 -6.79 3.62
CA ALA A 208 4.35 -6.43 2.20
C ALA A 208 3.33 -7.22 1.37
N VAL A 209 3.15 -8.51 1.64
CA VAL A 209 2.10 -9.33 1.00
C VAL A 209 0.71 -8.74 1.26
N ALA A 210 0.37 -8.43 2.52
CA ALA A 210 -0.91 -7.84 2.88
C ALA A 210 -1.14 -6.47 2.22
N ALA A 211 -0.07 -5.66 2.03
CA ALA A 211 -0.13 -4.41 1.30
C ALA A 211 -0.47 -4.63 -0.19
N LEU A 212 0.23 -5.55 -0.86
CA LEU A 212 -0.02 -5.89 -2.27
C LEU A 212 -1.42 -6.47 -2.49
N GLU A 213 -1.90 -7.32 -1.59
CA GLU A 213 -3.27 -7.85 -1.59
C GLU A 213 -4.30 -6.73 -1.45
N SER A 214 -4.04 -5.74 -0.59
CA SER A 214 -4.91 -4.56 -0.41
C SER A 214 -4.95 -3.70 -1.69
N ILE A 215 -3.80 -3.48 -2.33
CA ILE A 215 -3.73 -2.79 -3.62
C ILE A 215 -4.48 -3.58 -4.70
N SER A 216 -4.26 -4.88 -4.77
CA SER A 216 -4.96 -5.76 -5.73
C SER A 216 -6.47 -5.73 -5.55
N ALA A 217 -6.95 -5.75 -4.31
CA ALA A 217 -8.38 -5.65 -3.99
C ALA A 217 -8.99 -4.31 -4.41
N ALA A 218 -8.24 -3.21 -4.28
CA ALA A 218 -8.69 -1.88 -4.64
C ALA A 218 -8.68 -1.59 -6.13
N THR A 219 -7.72 -2.17 -6.88
CA THR A 219 -7.42 -1.82 -8.27
C THR A 219 -7.62 -2.95 -9.26
N GLY A 220 -7.66 -4.19 -8.79
CA GLY A 220 -7.63 -5.39 -9.64
C GLY A 220 -6.25 -5.71 -10.22
N LEU A 221 -5.21 -4.93 -9.94
CA LEU A 221 -3.83 -5.20 -10.39
C LEU A 221 -3.30 -6.50 -9.76
N ILE A 222 -2.36 -7.17 -10.44
CA ILE A 222 -1.76 -8.43 -9.99
C ILE A 222 -0.26 -8.25 -9.85
N PHE A 223 0.28 -8.67 -8.70
CA PHE A 223 1.69 -8.53 -8.35
C PHE A 223 2.35 -9.86 -8.01
N PRO A 224 3.65 -10.04 -8.30
CA PRO A 224 4.39 -11.24 -7.93
C PRO A 224 4.61 -11.27 -6.41
N THR A 225 3.88 -12.15 -5.72
CA THR A 225 3.97 -12.26 -4.25
C THR A 225 4.61 -13.55 -3.76
N ASP A 226 4.97 -14.47 -4.65
CA ASP A 226 5.40 -15.83 -4.28
C ASP A 226 6.69 -15.82 -3.43
N GLU A 227 7.68 -15.02 -3.81
CA GLU A 227 8.95 -14.87 -3.09
C GLU A 227 8.72 -14.28 -1.69
N LEU A 228 7.97 -13.17 -1.60
CA LEU A 228 7.61 -12.56 -0.31
C LEU A 228 6.81 -13.53 0.60
N ARG A 229 5.97 -14.38 0.03
CA ARG A 229 5.22 -15.39 0.78
C ARG A 229 6.14 -16.50 1.30
N GLU A 230 7.16 -16.91 0.52
CA GLU A 230 8.15 -17.88 0.95
C GLU A 230 9.02 -17.31 2.07
N GLU A 231 9.58 -16.12 1.88
CA GLU A 231 10.33 -15.40 2.90
C GLU A 231 9.51 -15.16 4.17
N GLY A 232 8.21 -14.84 4.01
CA GLY A 232 7.29 -14.64 5.11
C GLY A 232 7.05 -15.91 5.93
N ARG A 233 6.99 -17.08 5.30
CA ARG A 233 6.90 -18.37 6.01
C ARG A 233 8.17 -18.65 6.82
N ASP A 234 9.32 -18.45 6.21
CA ASP A 234 10.61 -18.65 6.87
C ASP A 234 10.81 -17.68 8.04
N PHE A 235 10.39 -16.43 7.85
CA PHE A 235 10.42 -15.42 8.91
C PHE A 235 9.50 -15.81 10.08
N THR A 236 8.26 -16.19 9.79
CA THR A 236 7.29 -16.58 10.81
C THR A 236 7.79 -17.78 11.62
N GLN A 237 8.38 -18.80 10.96
CA GLN A 237 8.98 -19.93 11.66
C GLN A 237 10.08 -19.48 12.64
N LYS A 238 10.96 -18.58 12.24
CA LYS A 238 12.02 -18.04 13.12
C LYS A 238 11.43 -17.27 14.31
N VAL A 239 10.36 -16.52 14.10
CA VAL A 239 9.65 -15.82 15.19
C VAL A 239 9.03 -16.81 16.17
N GLU A 240 8.36 -17.85 15.68
CA GLU A 240 7.77 -18.91 16.50
C GLU A 240 8.83 -19.65 17.33
N GLU A 241 9.99 -19.96 16.75
CA GLU A 241 11.12 -20.57 17.48
C GLU A 241 11.64 -19.67 18.61
N GLN A 242 11.70 -18.36 18.38
CA GLN A 242 12.11 -17.38 19.42
C GLN A 242 11.04 -17.24 20.51
N VAL A 243 9.77 -17.24 20.14
CA VAL A 243 8.65 -17.20 21.09
C VAL A 243 8.65 -18.45 21.96
N ALA A 244 8.75 -19.66 21.37
CA ALA A 244 8.76 -20.94 22.10
C ALA A 244 9.94 -21.07 23.07
N GLY A 245 11.02 -20.33 22.88
CA GLY A 245 12.16 -20.29 23.79
C GLY A 245 12.05 -19.27 24.93
N ASN A 246 10.95 -18.48 25.00
CA ASN A 246 10.82 -17.38 25.93
C ASN A 246 9.40 -17.30 26.52
N THR A 247 9.26 -17.70 27.78
CA THR A 247 7.96 -17.74 28.49
C THR A 247 7.26 -16.38 28.59
N GLU A 248 8.00 -15.27 28.59
CA GLU A 248 7.42 -13.92 28.61
C GLU A 248 6.80 -13.57 27.25
N LEU A 249 7.51 -13.88 26.16
CA LEU A 249 6.99 -13.72 24.80
C LEU A 249 5.79 -14.63 24.52
N GLU A 250 5.83 -15.90 24.99
CA GLU A 250 4.68 -16.80 24.88
C GLU A 250 3.41 -16.22 25.55
N ARG A 251 3.57 -15.63 26.73
CA ARG A 251 2.45 -14.99 27.42
C ARG A 251 1.93 -13.76 26.67
N LEU A 252 2.87 -12.94 26.15
CA LEU A 252 2.50 -11.77 25.37
C LEU A 252 1.67 -12.19 24.15
N VAL A 253 2.19 -13.10 23.33
CA VAL A 253 1.52 -13.58 22.11
C VAL A 253 0.15 -14.15 22.45
N ARG A 254 0.03 -15.01 23.46
CA ARG A 254 -1.27 -15.57 23.90
C ARG A 254 -2.27 -14.48 24.31
N THR A 255 -1.82 -13.48 25.06
CA THR A 255 -2.69 -12.36 25.46
C THR A 255 -3.17 -11.56 24.24
N LEU A 256 -2.31 -11.38 23.24
CA LEU A 256 -2.66 -10.69 21.98
C LEU A 256 -3.64 -11.54 21.15
N GLU A 257 -3.46 -12.86 21.11
CA GLU A 257 -4.38 -13.78 20.43
C GLU A 257 -5.79 -13.71 21.05
N GLU A 258 -5.88 -13.85 22.38
CA GLU A 258 -7.15 -13.78 23.11
C GLU A 258 -7.89 -12.46 22.85
N ARG A 259 -7.17 -11.34 22.84
CA ARG A 259 -7.74 -10.01 22.52
C ARG A 259 -8.19 -9.89 21.08
N HIS A 260 -7.36 -10.38 20.16
CA HIS A 260 -7.68 -10.35 18.72
C HIS A 260 -8.93 -11.18 18.45
N ASP A 261 -8.96 -12.41 18.94
CA ASP A 261 -10.05 -13.33 18.67
C ASP A 261 -11.37 -12.83 19.28
N SER A 262 -11.34 -12.34 20.53
CA SER A 262 -12.51 -11.68 21.15
C SER A 262 -13.00 -10.46 20.37
N TYR A 263 -12.08 -9.63 19.87
CA TYR A 263 -12.46 -8.47 19.07
C TYR A 263 -13.11 -8.87 17.75
N MET A 264 -12.58 -9.88 17.07
CA MET A 264 -13.12 -10.38 15.80
C MET A 264 -14.47 -11.08 15.97
N GLU A 265 -14.71 -11.75 17.08
CA GLU A 265 -16.04 -12.32 17.43
C GLU A 265 -17.10 -11.22 17.60
N GLU A 266 -16.73 -10.09 18.22
CA GLU A 266 -17.65 -8.96 18.43
C GLU A 266 -17.81 -8.09 17.17
N ASN A 267 -16.85 -8.10 16.25
CA ASN A 267 -16.79 -7.27 15.05
C ASN A 267 -16.45 -8.09 13.80
N PRO A 268 -17.31 -9.03 13.40
CA PRO A 268 -17.05 -9.86 12.23
C PRO A 268 -17.01 -9.01 10.96
N LEU A 269 -16.01 -9.26 10.10
CA LEU A 269 -16.01 -8.71 8.77
C LEU A 269 -17.14 -9.32 7.94
N PRO A 270 -17.77 -8.57 7.04
CA PRO A 270 -18.72 -9.14 6.10
C PRO A 270 -18.06 -10.29 5.33
N SER A 271 -18.66 -11.46 5.37
CA SER A 271 -18.17 -12.59 4.57
C SER A 271 -18.57 -12.38 3.11
N PRO A 272 -17.63 -12.45 2.15
CA PRO A 272 -17.99 -12.40 0.73
C PRO A 272 -18.82 -13.62 0.28
N LEU A 273 -19.01 -14.60 1.18
CA LEU A 273 -19.76 -15.83 0.92
C LEU A 273 -21.19 -15.78 1.44
N VAL A 274 -21.62 -14.70 2.12
CA VAL A 274 -23.01 -14.53 2.58
C VAL A 274 -23.71 -13.50 1.71
N ASP A 275 -25.00 -13.72 1.46
CA ASP A 275 -25.86 -12.77 0.77
C ASP A 275 -26.22 -11.55 1.65
N GLN A 276 -27.06 -10.63 1.11
CA GLN A 276 -27.49 -9.43 1.83
C GLN A 276 -28.32 -9.72 3.10
N ASP A 277 -28.83 -10.95 3.23
CA ASP A 277 -29.60 -11.42 4.37
C ASP A 277 -28.73 -12.18 5.39
N GLY A 278 -27.40 -12.33 5.11
CA GLY A 278 -26.44 -13.00 5.98
C GLY A 278 -26.46 -14.53 5.86
N GLU A 279 -27.12 -15.09 4.85
CA GLU A 279 -27.18 -16.53 4.59
C GLU A 279 -26.13 -16.96 3.57
N LEU A 280 -25.56 -18.16 3.76
CA LEU A 280 -24.68 -18.77 2.76
C LEU A 280 -25.48 -19.11 1.51
N PRO A 281 -25.05 -18.72 0.30
CA PRO A 281 -25.72 -19.09 -0.91
C PRO A 281 -25.83 -20.60 -1.05
N SER A 282 -27.01 -21.07 -1.47
CA SER A 282 -27.19 -22.51 -1.70
C SER A 282 -26.28 -23.02 -2.82
N ALA A 283 -26.01 -24.31 -2.82
CA ALA A 283 -25.23 -24.94 -3.89
C ALA A 283 -25.82 -24.66 -5.30
N ASP A 284 -27.13 -24.55 -5.39
CA ASP A 284 -27.84 -24.23 -6.62
C ASP A 284 -27.62 -22.77 -7.06
N THR A 285 -27.55 -21.84 -6.09
CA THR A 285 -27.21 -20.42 -6.35
C THR A 285 -25.79 -20.27 -6.87
N ILE A 286 -24.82 -20.94 -6.22
CA ILE A 286 -23.42 -20.95 -6.63
C ILE A 286 -23.26 -21.55 -8.03
N ALA A 287 -23.95 -22.67 -8.33
CA ALA A 287 -23.92 -23.29 -9.64
C ALA A 287 -24.49 -22.37 -10.72
N ALA A 288 -25.62 -21.69 -10.45
CA ALA A 288 -26.23 -20.76 -11.39
C ALA A 288 -25.37 -19.50 -11.65
N GLU A 289 -24.62 -19.02 -10.66
CA GLU A 289 -23.68 -17.91 -10.84
C GLU A 289 -22.46 -18.33 -11.65
N LEU A 290 -21.92 -19.52 -11.40
CA LEU A 290 -20.82 -20.09 -12.17
C LEU A 290 -21.22 -20.32 -13.63
N GLU A 291 -22.43 -20.85 -13.89
CA GLU A 291 -22.94 -21.01 -15.25
C GLU A 291 -23.10 -19.68 -15.98
N ARG A 292 -23.62 -18.64 -15.31
CA ARG A 292 -23.70 -17.28 -15.88
C ARG A 292 -22.32 -16.70 -16.19
N PHE A 293 -21.36 -16.85 -15.28
CA PHE A 293 -19.98 -16.41 -15.49
C PHE A 293 -19.32 -17.13 -16.68
N LEU A 294 -19.49 -18.44 -16.79
CA LEU A 294 -18.96 -19.23 -17.90
C LEU A 294 -19.66 -18.91 -19.23
N ALA A 295 -20.95 -18.58 -19.21
CA ALA A 295 -21.68 -18.16 -20.40
C ALA A 295 -21.20 -16.77 -20.89
N SER A 296 -20.99 -15.81 -19.98
CA SER A 296 -20.49 -14.49 -20.35
C SER A 296 -19.09 -14.52 -20.98
N ARG A 297 -18.22 -15.44 -20.55
CA ARG A 297 -16.89 -15.66 -21.16
C ARG A 297 -16.90 -16.37 -22.51
N ARG A 298 -17.99 -17.06 -22.86
CA ARG A 298 -18.14 -17.70 -24.18
C ARG A 298 -18.54 -16.72 -25.26
N ASP A 299 -19.16 -15.61 -24.90
CA ASP A 299 -19.62 -14.58 -25.83
C ASP A 299 -18.56 -13.47 -26.10
N GLU A 300 -17.40 -13.50 -25.45
CA GLU A 300 -16.27 -12.63 -25.80
C GLU A 300 -15.59 -13.16 -27.08
N PRO A 301 -15.55 -12.37 -28.18
CA PRO A 301 -14.84 -12.76 -29.37
C PRO A 301 -13.35 -12.90 -29.05
N ARG A 302 -12.80 -14.09 -29.32
CA ARG A 302 -11.35 -14.33 -29.25
C ARG A 302 -10.65 -13.39 -30.24
N PRO A 303 -9.52 -12.73 -29.81
CA PRO A 303 -8.72 -11.87 -30.65
C PRO A 303 -8.09 -12.59 -31.85
#